data_a1f3e162e0d91ec336251a8acce6d44e
#
_entry.id   a1f3e162e0d91ec336251a8acce6d44e
#
_cell.length_a   1.000
_cell.length_b   1.000
_cell.length_c   1.000
_cell.angle_alpha   90.00
_cell.angle_beta   90.00
_cell.angle_gamma   90.00
#
_symmetry.space_group_name_H-M   'P 1'
#
loop_
_entity.id
_entity.type
_entity.pdbx_description
1 polymer ?
#
loop_
_entity_poly.entity_id
_entity_poly.type
_entity_poly.pdbx_seq_one_letter_code
_entity_poly.pdbx_strand_id
1 'polypeptide(L)'
;MRKRCSFFAAAMALLATTSSHLRADGGITVGQIERDGLRITVFAAPVPIRAGPLDVTLLVQEIPSNEPVTDAVISCSVQKIGPPSPGPVRLPAWCSSIATGARIPATSAHSRNKLLLGAYLPLTEPGRWELDIQVTRGPAHFTGALRLDAAAPPTPVSIWWPLIALVPAAIILYASRSRRSSWAEKTG
;
A
#
# COMPACT_ATOMS: atom_id res chain seq x y z
N MET A 1 24.57 -31.54 25.83
CA MET A 1 23.83 -30.25 25.81
C MET A 1 24.02 -29.37 24.56
N ARG A 2 24.92 -29.70 23.62
CA ARG A 2 25.28 -28.83 22.45
C ARG A 2 24.29 -28.88 21.23
N LYS A 3 23.47 -29.90 21.09
CA LYS A 3 22.55 -30.04 19.93
C LYS A 3 21.27 -29.16 20.02
N ARG A 4 20.91 -28.68 21.21
CA ARG A 4 19.69 -27.91 21.44
C ARG A 4 19.78 -26.44 20.98
N CYS A 5 20.97 -25.82 20.97
CA CYS A 5 21.13 -24.43 20.52
C CYS A 5 21.02 -24.26 19.00
N SER A 6 21.38 -25.27 18.20
CA SER A 6 21.29 -25.18 16.74
C SER A 6 19.83 -25.23 16.23
N PHE A 7 18.96 -25.95 16.94
CA PHE A 7 17.53 -25.99 16.59
C PHE A 7 16.79 -24.67 16.86
N PHE A 8 17.15 -23.98 17.94
CA PHE A 8 16.56 -22.68 18.26
C PHE A 8 16.94 -21.60 17.25
N ALA A 9 18.19 -21.58 16.78
CA ALA A 9 18.64 -20.63 15.76
C ALA A 9 17.96 -20.86 14.40
N ALA A 10 17.75 -22.11 14.00
CA ALA A 10 17.06 -22.46 12.77
C ALA A 10 15.56 -22.14 12.84
N ALA A 11 14.92 -22.36 13.98
CA ALA A 11 13.50 -22.04 14.19
C ALA A 11 13.26 -20.51 14.18
N MET A 12 14.13 -19.71 14.77
CA MET A 12 14.04 -18.24 14.71
C MET A 12 14.26 -17.69 13.30
N ALA A 13 15.16 -18.29 12.52
CA ALA A 13 15.37 -17.90 11.13
C ALA A 13 14.14 -18.22 10.25
N LEU A 14 13.44 -19.31 10.54
CA LEU A 14 12.23 -19.71 9.80
C LEU A 14 11.02 -18.80 10.12
N LEU A 15 10.91 -18.32 11.37
CA LEU A 15 9.83 -17.37 11.74
C LEU A 15 10.02 -15.97 11.11
N ALA A 16 11.25 -15.56 10.83
CA ALA A 16 11.53 -14.27 10.22
C ALA A 16 11.14 -14.18 8.74
N THR A 17 10.94 -15.31 8.06
CA THR A 17 10.60 -15.37 6.63
C THR A 17 9.10 -15.39 6.33
N THR A 18 8.24 -15.52 7.33
CA THR A 18 6.78 -15.61 7.15
C THR A 18 6.05 -14.28 7.32
N SER A 19 6.73 -13.15 7.10
CA SER A 19 6.03 -11.86 6.96
C SER A 19 5.29 -11.83 5.63
N SER A 20 4.28 -12.69 5.47
CA SER A 20 3.26 -12.51 4.44
C SER A 20 2.58 -11.18 4.73
N HIS A 21 2.79 -10.20 3.86
CA HIS A 21 2.02 -8.97 3.89
C HIS A 21 0.55 -9.34 3.74
N LEU A 22 -0.17 -9.41 4.87
CA LEU A 22 -1.62 -9.43 4.90
C LEU A 22 -2.07 -8.13 4.25
N ARG A 23 -2.32 -8.16 2.95
CA ARG A 23 -3.01 -7.09 2.24
C ARG A 23 -4.46 -7.17 2.68
N ALA A 24 -4.83 -6.30 3.61
CA ALA A 24 -6.23 -6.01 3.86
C ALA A 24 -6.81 -5.39 2.58
N ASP A 25 -7.87 -5.98 2.05
CA ASP A 25 -8.62 -5.41 0.94
C ASP A 25 -9.26 -4.10 1.44
N GLY A 26 -8.92 -2.96 0.82
CA GLY A 26 -9.57 -1.69 1.11
C GLY A 26 -8.70 -0.55 1.69
N GLY A 27 -7.52 -0.82 2.24
CA GLY A 27 -6.67 0.26 2.77
C GLY A 27 -7.24 0.97 4.02
N ILE A 28 -6.92 2.27 4.20
CA ILE A 28 -7.50 3.12 5.25
C ILE A 28 -8.67 3.94 4.72
N THR A 29 -9.64 4.25 5.58
CA THR A 29 -10.68 5.23 5.27
C THR A 29 -10.06 6.62 5.21
N VAL A 30 -10.16 7.26 4.06
CA VAL A 30 -9.64 8.62 3.84
C VAL A 30 -10.73 9.69 3.94
N GLY A 31 -11.99 9.29 3.84
CA GLY A 31 -13.12 10.18 4.04
C GLY A 31 -14.46 9.55 3.68
N GLN A 32 -15.50 10.32 3.94
CA GLN A 32 -16.88 10.01 3.56
C GLN A 32 -17.53 11.22 2.90
N ILE A 33 -18.37 10.96 1.93
CA ILE A 33 -19.18 11.96 1.23
C ILE A 33 -20.64 11.52 1.35
N GLU A 34 -21.48 12.38 1.89
CA GLU A 34 -22.92 12.15 1.98
C GLU A 34 -23.65 13.18 1.12
N ARG A 35 -24.37 12.73 0.12
CA ARG A 35 -25.15 13.58 -0.80
C ARG A 35 -26.23 12.79 -1.50
N ASP A 36 -27.36 13.44 -1.74
CA ASP A 36 -28.50 12.91 -2.52
C ASP A 36 -28.97 11.52 -2.05
N GLY A 37 -28.97 11.30 -0.71
CA GLY A 37 -29.37 10.03 -0.11
C GLY A 37 -28.35 8.92 -0.20
N LEU A 38 -27.14 9.23 -0.67
CA LEU A 38 -26.03 8.27 -0.77
C LEU A 38 -24.90 8.64 0.18
N ARG A 39 -24.27 7.62 0.75
CA ARG A 39 -23.00 7.70 1.50
C ARG A 39 -21.92 6.97 0.73
N ILE A 40 -20.82 7.65 0.44
CA ILE A 40 -19.65 7.08 -0.20
C ILE A 40 -18.52 7.08 0.79
N THR A 41 -18.11 5.89 1.22
CA THR A 41 -16.91 5.72 2.04
C THR A 41 -15.74 5.42 1.13
N VAL A 42 -14.68 6.21 1.27
CA VAL A 42 -13.49 6.15 0.43
C VAL A 42 -12.34 5.55 1.23
N PHE A 43 -11.77 4.49 0.68
CA PHE A 43 -10.58 3.84 1.21
C PHE A 43 -9.41 4.07 0.25
N ALA A 44 -8.20 4.13 0.78
CA ALA A 44 -6.99 4.28 -0.02
C ALA A 44 -5.84 3.41 0.47
N ALA A 45 -5.03 2.93 -0.47
CA ALA A 45 -3.80 2.20 -0.24
C ALA A 45 -2.70 2.69 -1.23
N PRO A 46 -1.41 2.65 -0.88
CA PRO A 46 -0.81 2.11 0.34
C PRO A 46 -0.97 3.02 1.57
N VAL A 47 -0.73 2.45 2.74
CA VAL A 47 -0.72 3.18 4.01
C VAL A 47 0.72 3.28 4.53
N PRO A 48 1.25 4.48 4.82
CA PRO A 48 0.67 5.80 4.51
C PRO A 48 0.58 6.03 3.00
N ILE A 49 -0.32 6.94 2.58
CA ILE A 49 -0.44 7.34 1.17
C ILE A 49 0.89 7.94 0.72
N ARG A 50 1.37 7.47 -0.45
CA ARG A 50 2.67 7.88 -1.00
C ARG A 50 2.53 8.21 -2.47
N ALA A 51 3.43 9.06 -2.96
CA ALA A 51 3.57 9.26 -4.39
C ALA A 51 3.89 7.92 -5.09
N GLY A 52 3.16 7.64 -6.14
CA GLY A 52 3.13 6.35 -6.81
C GLY A 52 1.70 5.99 -7.24
N PRO A 53 1.44 4.72 -7.57
CA PRO A 53 0.08 4.25 -7.82
C PRO A 53 -0.74 4.26 -6.52
N LEU A 54 -1.87 4.95 -6.56
CA LEU A 54 -2.86 5.00 -5.50
C LEU A 54 -4.00 4.05 -5.85
N ASP A 55 -4.26 3.09 -4.99
CA ASP A 55 -5.45 2.23 -5.02
C ASP A 55 -6.56 2.93 -4.23
N VAL A 56 -7.62 3.30 -4.91
CA VAL A 56 -8.82 3.90 -4.31
C VAL A 56 -9.94 2.89 -4.38
N THR A 57 -10.55 2.59 -3.25
CA THR A 57 -11.69 1.69 -3.13
C THR A 57 -12.88 2.43 -2.52
N LEU A 58 -14.05 2.26 -3.08
CA LEU A 58 -15.27 2.99 -2.76
C LEU A 58 -16.36 2.03 -2.33
N LEU A 59 -17.00 2.31 -1.19
CA LEU A 59 -18.24 1.68 -0.77
C LEU A 59 -19.36 2.69 -0.88
N VAL A 60 -20.38 2.38 -1.67
CA VAL A 60 -21.58 3.21 -1.83
C VAL A 60 -22.74 2.58 -1.07
N GLN A 61 -23.41 3.36 -0.25
CA GLN A 61 -24.54 2.93 0.56
C GLN A 61 -25.67 3.93 0.47
N GLU A 62 -26.89 3.44 0.57
CA GLU A 62 -28.09 4.27 0.69
C GLU A 62 -28.27 4.80 2.12
N ILE A 63 -28.74 6.03 2.27
CA ILE A 63 -29.11 6.62 3.57
C ILE A 63 -30.64 6.65 3.67
N PRO A 64 -31.25 6.20 4.78
CA PRO A 64 -30.63 5.73 6.04
C PRO A 64 -30.43 4.21 6.12
N SER A 65 -30.81 3.41 5.11
CA SER A 65 -30.82 1.95 5.18
C SER A 65 -29.43 1.33 5.37
N ASN A 66 -28.36 2.01 4.94
CA ASN A 66 -26.99 1.53 4.82
C ASN A 66 -26.85 0.32 3.87
N GLU A 67 -27.81 0.08 2.99
CA GLU A 67 -27.74 -0.98 2.00
C GLU A 67 -26.70 -0.62 0.93
N PRO A 68 -25.85 -1.58 0.51
CA PRO A 68 -24.87 -1.35 -0.54
C PRO A 68 -25.57 -1.08 -1.88
N VAL A 69 -25.08 -0.07 -2.58
CA VAL A 69 -25.55 0.34 -3.92
C VAL A 69 -24.56 -0.19 -4.95
N THR A 70 -25.04 -1.03 -5.85
CA THR A 70 -24.20 -1.68 -6.88
C THR A 70 -24.47 -1.16 -8.30
N ASP A 71 -25.52 -0.35 -8.47
CA ASP A 71 -25.97 0.22 -9.75
C ASP A 71 -25.43 1.64 -10.02
N ALA A 72 -24.65 2.21 -9.11
CA ALA A 72 -24.02 3.51 -9.29
C ALA A 72 -22.80 3.41 -10.22
N VAL A 73 -22.71 4.32 -11.17
CA VAL A 73 -21.52 4.53 -12.01
C VAL A 73 -20.65 5.59 -11.36
N ILE A 74 -19.41 5.22 -11.04
CA ILE A 74 -18.46 6.10 -10.36
C ILE A 74 -17.20 6.25 -11.19
N SER A 75 -16.69 7.47 -11.22
CA SER A 75 -15.36 7.76 -11.78
C SER A 75 -14.57 8.66 -10.85
N CYS A 76 -13.26 8.42 -10.82
CA CYS A 76 -12.33 9.14 -9.97
C CYS A 76 -11.27 9.85 -10.81
N SER A 77 -10.83 11.02 -10.35
CA SER A 77 -9.64 11.68 -10.87
C SER A 77 -8.86 12.31 -9.74
N VAL A 78 -7.56 12.52 -9.94
CA VAL A 78 -6.70 13.20 -8.97
C VAL A 78 -6.05 14.41 -9.60
N GLN A 79 -6.03 15.51 -8.85
CA GLN A 79 -5.38 16.76 -9.24
C GLN A 79 -4.44 17.19 -8.12
N LYS A 80 -3.26 17.68 -8.49
CA LYS A 80 -2.33 18.21 -7.51
C LYS A 80 -2.75 19.59 -7.04
N ILE A 81 -2.70 19.80 -5.72
CA ILE A 81 -2.96 21.10 -5.09
C ILE A 81 -1.63 21.64 -4.55
N GLY A 82 -1.27 22.86 -4.94
CA GLY A 82 -0.09 23.54 -4.42
C GLY A 82 1.13 23.48 -5.36
N PRO A 83 2.28 23.96 -4.89
CA PRO A 83 3.47 24.06 -5.72
C PRO A 83 4.00 22.69 -6.14
N PRO A 84 4.69 22.61 -7.30
CA PRO A 84 5.35 21.38 -7.71
C PRO A 84 6.40 20.96 -6.67
N SER A 85 6.48 19.67 -6.40
CA SER A 85 7.51 19.10 -5.52
C SER A 85 8.76 18.73 -6.32
N PRO A 86 9.93 18.67 -5.69
CA PRO A 86 11.16 18.31 -6.38
C PRO A 86 11.11 16.83 -6.84
N GLY A 87 10.99 16.66 -8.14
CA GLY A 87 11.17 15.42 -8.87
C GLY A 87 9.92 14.51 -8.98
N PRO A 88 9.56 14.12 -10.20
CA PRO A 88 8.51 13.15 -10.44
C PRO A 88 8.95 11.76 -9.95
N VAL A 89 7.98 11.00 -9.42
CA VAL A 89 8.19 9.62 -9.01
C VAL A 89 8.08 8.71 -10.24
N ARG A 90 8.96 7.71 -10.34
CA ARG A 90 8.87 6.69 -11.39
C ARG A 90 7.64 5.82 -11.14
N LEU A 91 6.64 5.97 -11.98
CA LEU A 91 5.44 5.14 -11.97
C LEU A 91 5.68 3.82 -12.73
N PRO A 92 5.02 2.72 -12.35
CA PRO A 92 4.98 1.51 -13.16
C PRO A 92 4.37 1.80 -14.55
N ALA A 93 4.78 1.06 -15.57
CA ALA A 93 4.36 1.28 -16.95
C ALA A 93 2.83 1.32 -17.13
N TRP A 94 2.10 0.45 -16.45
CA TRP A 94 0.63 0.39 -16.51
C TRP A 94 -0.05 1.64 -15.89
N CYS A 95 0.62 2.33 -14.97
CA CYS A 95 0.10 3.52 -14.31
C CYS A 95 0.58 4.81 -14.99
N SER A 96 1.76 4.78 -15.61
CA SER A 96 2.35 5.94 -16.30
C SER A 96 1.60 6.34 -17.57
N SER A 97 0.80 5.44 -18.15
CA SER A 97 -0.07 5.74 -19.30
C SER A 97 -1.32 6.54 -18.91
N ILE A 98 -1.64 6.61 -17.62
CA ILE A 98 -2.78 7.37 -17.11
C ILE A 98 -2.34 8.82 -16.91
N ALA A 99 -2.94 9.74 -17.68
CA ALA A 99 -2.67 11.18 -17.52
C ALA A 99 -3.18 11.67 -16.16
N THR A 100 -2.40 12.54 -15.49
CA THR A 100 -2.85 13.22 -14.27
C THR A 100 -4.11 14.04 -14.59
N GLY A 101 -5.15 13.91 -13.75
CA GLY A 101 -6.45 14.52 -13.99
C GLY A 101 -7.36 13.72 -14.92
N ALA A 102 -6.88 12.64 -15.52
CA ALA A 102 -7.76 11.74 -16.28
C ALA A 102 -8.80 11.11 -15.35
N ARG A 103 -10.02 11.01 -15.87
CA ARG A 103 -11.14 10.44 -15.14
C ARG A 103 -11.19 8.92 -15.38
N ILE A 104 -10.98 8.17 -14.31
CA ILE A 104 -10.88 6.70 -14.33
C ILE A 104 -12.17 6.10 -13.78
N PRO A 105 -12.85 5.20 -14.48
CA PRO A 105 -14.02 4.51 -13.97
C PRO A 105 -13.61 3.57 -12.81
N ALA A 106 -14.35 3.65 -11.69
CA ALA A 106 -14.22 2.71 -10.60
C ALA A 106 -15.06 1.47 -10.90
N THR A 107 -14.46 0.29 -10.82
CA THR A 107 -15.11 -0.97 -11.17
C THR A 107 -14.95 -2.03 -10.09
N SER A 108 -15.93 -2.93 -9.98
CA SER A 108 -15.84 -4.09 -9.06
C SER A 108 -14.82 -5.14 -9.51
N ALA A 109 -14.26 -5.01 -10.72
CA ALA A 109 -13.24 -5.93 -11.23
C ALA A 109 -11.91 -5.79 -10.47
N HIS A 110 -11.61 -4.61 -9.92
CA HIS A 110 -10.39 -4.34 -9.17
C HIS A 110 -10.47 -4.73 -7.69
N SER A 111 -11.66 -5.06 -7.18
CA SER A 111 -11.85 -5.46 -5.79
C SER A 111 -12.22 -6.94 -5.66
N ARG A 112 -11.73 -7.59 -4.60
CA ARG A 112 -12.17 -8.96 -4.25
C ARG A 112 -13.61 -8.98 -3.76
N ASN A 113 -13.99 -7.94 -3.01
CA ASN A 113 -15.36 -7.75 -2.57
C ASN A 113 -16.16 -7.02 -3.67
N LYS A 114 -17.16 -7.68 -4.23
CA LYS A 114 -18.00 -7.14 -5.33
C LYS A 114 -18.89 -5.96 -4.94
N LEU A 115 -19.00 -5.67 -3.65
CA LEU A 115 -19.68 -4.48 -3.14
C LEU A 115 -18.80 -3.23 -3.20
N LEU A 116 -17.49 -3.40 -3.45
CA LEU A 116 -16.52 -2.33 -3.52
C LEU A 116 -16.17 -2.02 -4.98
N LEU A 117 -16.07 -0.74 -5.30
CA LEU A 117 -15.63 -0.25 -6.59
C LEU A 117 -14.21 0.28 -6.48
N GLY A 118 -13.28 -0.22 -7.28
CA GLY A 118 -11.87 0.15 -7.23
C GLY A 118 -11.40 0.91 -8.48
N ALA A 119 -10.45 1.83 -8.27
CA ALA A 119 -9.75 2.54 -9.33
C ALA A 119 -8.28 2.76 -8.94
N TYR A 120 -7.36 2.68 -9.91
CA TYR A 120 -5.97 3.05 -9.73
C TYR A 120 -5.69 4.43 -10.30
N LEU A 121 -5.10 5.30 -9.50
CA LEU A 121 -4.83 6.70 -9.84
C LEU A 121 -3.33 7.02 -9.68
N PRO A 122 -2.72 7.80 -10.60
CA PRO A 122 -1.31 8.15 -10.53
C PRO A 122 -1.07 9.36 -9.62
N LEU A 123 -0.38 9.20 -8.49
CA LEU A 123 0.19 10.31 -7.75
C LEU A 123 1.64 10.51 -8.21
N THR A 124 1.85 11.40 -9.17
CA THR A 124 3.14 11.56 -9.85
C THR A 124 4.24 12.14 -8.99
N GLU A 125 3.91 12.79 -7.88
CA GLU A 125 4.87 13.45 -6.99
C GLU A 125 4.33 13.53 -5.55
N PRO A 126 5.19 13.71 -4.54
CA PRO A 126 4.76 13.96 -3.17
C PRO A 126 4.01 15.29 -3.05
N GLY A 127 3.18 15.43 -2.02
CA GLY A 127 2.46 16.66 -1.72
C GLY A 127 0.97 16.48 -1.58
N ARG A 128 0.23 17.58 -1.63
CA ARG A 128 -1.23 17.60 -1.48
C ARG A 128 -1.92 17.36 -2.82
N TRP A 129 -2.91 16.50 -2.78
CA TRP A 129 -3.73 16.11 -3.91
C TRP A 129 -5.20 16.26 -3.56
N GLU A 130 -6.01 16.53 -4.58
CA GLU A 130 -7.47 16.47 -4.48
C GLU A 130 -7.95 15.27 -5.29
N LEU A 131 -8.71 14.41 -4.64
CA LEU A 131 -9.39 13.27 -5.24
C LEU A 131 -10.82 13.69 -5.53
N ASP A 132 -11.16 13.84 -6.80
CA ASP A 132 -12.50 14.11 -7.28
C ASP A 132 -13.23 12.81 -7.58
N ILE A 133 -14.42 12.65 -7.02
CA ILE A 133 -15.28 11.50 -7.17
C ILE A 133 -16.59 11.96 -7.81
N GLN A 134 -16.87 11.50 -9.00
CA GLN A 134 -18.12 11.75 -9.69
C GLN A 134 -19.00 10.52 -9.60
N VAL A 135 -20.24 10.72 -9.18
CA VAL A 135 -21.23 9.66 -8.99
C VAL A 135 -22.43 9.94 -9.86
N THR A 136 -22.90 8.91 -10.55
CA THR A 136 -24.12 8.94 -11.35
C THR A 136 -24.96 7.72 -10.99
N ARG A 137 -26.21 7.94 -10.56
CA ARG A 137 -27.20 6.89 -10.32
C ARG A 137 -28.56 7.36 -10.74
N GLY A 138 -29.07 6.84 -11.84
CA GLY A 138 -30.32 7.32 -12.44
C GLY A 138 -30.27 8.82 -12.73
N PRO A 139 -31.21 9.63 -12.19
CA PRO A 139 -31.21 11.08 -12.36
C PRO A 139 -30.19 11.80 -11.41
N ALA A 140 -29.72 11.15 -10.37
CA ALA A 140 -28.78 11.74 -9.42
C ALA A 140 -27.38 11.82 -10.04
N HIS A 141 -26.80 13.01 -10.01
CA HIS A 141 -25.46 13.28 -10.49
C HIS A 141 -24.78 14.31 -9.58
N PHE A 142 -23.69 13.90 -8.92
CA PHE A 142 -22.93 14.83 -8.08
C PHE A 142 -21.44 14.54 -8.11
N THR A 143 -20.67 15.53 -7.69
CA THR A 143 -19.21 15.43 -7.50
C THR A 143 -18.88 15.71 -6.06
N GLY A 144 -18.01 14.91 -5.49
CA GLY A 144 -17.40 15.12 -4.17
C GLY A 144 -15.90 15.18 -4.30
N ALA A 145 -15.25 15.95 -3.43
CA ALA A 145 -13.79 16.08 -3.41
C ALA A 145 -13.24 15.75 -2.02
N LEU A 146 -12.10 15.04 -1.98
CA LEU A 146 -11.36 14.72 -0.75
C LEU A 146 -9.89 15.13 -0.92
N ARG A 147 -9.30 15.64 0.15
CA ARG A 147 -7.88 16.00 0.16
C ARG A 147 -7.04 14.82 0.67
N LEU A 148 -5.93 14.58 -0.02
CA LEU A 148 -4.97 13.53 0.26
C LEU A 148 -3.58 14.13 0.41
N ASP A 149 -2.83 13.66 1.40
CA ASP A 149 -1.42 14.03 1.55
C ASP A 149 -0.55 12.82 1.17
N ALA A 150 0.17 12.94 0.06
CA ALA A 150 1.07 11.91 -0.44
C ALA A 150 2.50 12.16 0.04
N ALA A 151 3.02 11.25 0.87
CA ALA A 151 4.40 11.25 1.29
C ALA A 151 5.35 10.86 0.14
N ALA A 152 6.62 11.16 0.29
CA ALA A 152 7.65 10.66 -0.63
C ALA A 152 7.71 9.12 -0.60
N PRO A 153 8.05 8.47 -1.72
CA PRO A 153 8.27 7.03 -1.73
C PRO A 153 9.43 6.67 -0.78
N PRO A 154 9.45 5.44 -0.21
CA PRO A 154 10.54 5.02 0.63
C PRO A 154 11.84 4.99 -0.17
N THR A 155 12.91 5.50 0.42
CA THR A 155 14.23 5.42 -0.20
C THR A 155 14.67 3.96 -0.32
N PRO A 156 15.37 3.56 -1.39
CA PRO A 156 15.77 2.16 -1.61
C PRO A 156 16.73 1.61 -0.54
N VAL A 157 17.26 2.46 0.34
CA VAL A 157 18.13 2.06 1.47
C VAL A 157 17.47 1.02 2.37
N SER A 158 16.15 1.03 2.48
CA SER A 158 15.43 0.05 3.32
C SER A 158 15.54 -1.40 2.80
N ILE A 159 15.88 -1.60 1.52
CA ILE A 159 16.03 -2.93 0.91
C ILE A 159 17.37 -3.58 1.33
N TRP A 160 18.39 -2.76 1.62
CA TRP A 160 19.72 -3.23 1.99
C TRP A 160 19.88 -3.56 3.50
N TRP A 161 18.93 -3.13 4.32
CA TRP A 161 18.95 -3.32 5.76
C TRP A 161 19.13 -4.80 6.20
N PRO A 162 18.42 -5.78 5.61
CA PRO A 162 18.65 -7.18 5.95
C PRO A 162 20.04 -7.69 5.53
N LEU A 163 20.64 -7.15 4.46
CA LEU A 163 22.00 -7.50 4.06
C LEU A 163 23.04 -6.97 5.06
N ILE A 164 22.83 -5.78 5.61
CA ILE A 164 23.68 -5.23 6.66
C ILE A 164 23.64 -6.10 7.93
N ALA A 165 22.48 -6.68 8.26
CA ALA A 165 22.33 -7.59 9.39
C ALA A 165 23.00 -8.96 9.18
N LEU A 166 23.18 -9.40 7.93
CA LEU A 166 23.87 -10.66 7.61
C LEU A 166 25.38 -10.62 7.86
N VAL A 167 26.01 -9.45 7.75
CA VAL A 167 27.45 -9.28 7.97
C VAL A 167 27.87 -9.65 9.40
N PRO A 168 27.27 -9.10 10.48
CA PRO A 168 27.62 -9.50 11.84
C PRO A 168 27.28 -10.96 12.14
N ALA A 169 26.18 -11.49 11.56
CA ALA A 169 25.84 -12.89 11.71
C ALA A 169 26.92 -13.82 11.10
N ALA A 170 27.42 -13.49 9.92
CA ALA A 170 28.50 -14.22 9.26
C ALA A 170 29.80 -14.14 10.07
N ILE A 171 30.15 -12.99 10.64
CA ILE A 171 31.33 -12.81 11.49
C ILE A 171 31.22 -13.66 12.77
N ILE A 172 30.06 -13.68 13.41
CA ILE A 172 29.82 -14.50 14.62
C ILE A 172 29.92 -15.99 14.31
N LEU A 173 29.37 -16.43 13.17
CA LEU A 173 29.47 -17.81 12.71
C LEU A 173 30.92 -18.20 12.39
N TYR A 174 31.67 -17.34 11.72
CA TYR A 174 33.09 -17.57 11.42
C TYR A 174 33.92 -17.64 12.69
N ALA A 175 33.76 -16.67 13.60
CA ALA A 175 34.49 -16.65 14.90
C ALA A 175 34.15 -17.86 15.79
N SER A 176 32.94 -18.37 15.75
CA SER A 176 32.53 -19.57 16.49
C SER A 176 33.12 -20.85 15.89
N ARG A 177 33.35 -20.88 14.58
CA ARG A 177 34.02 -22.01 13.90
C ARG A 177 35.52 -22.04 14.18
N SER A 178 36.21 -20.89 14.10
CA SER A 178 37.66 -20.80 14.32
C SER A 178 38.07 -21.19 15.74
N ARG A 179 37.23 -20.90 16.74
CA ARG A 179 37.48 -21.33 18.13
C ARG A 179 37.37 -22.85 18.36
N ARG A 180 36.68 -23.57 17.46
CA ARG A 180 36.54 -25.04 17.60
C ARG A 180 37.76 -25.81 17.08
N SER A 181 38.48 -25.29 16.10
CA SER A 181 39.70 -25.93 15.60
C SER A 181 40.86 -25.88 16.55
N SER A 182 40.98 -24.81 17.37
CA SER A 182 42.09 -24.65 18.34
C SER A 182 42.00 -25.55 19.58
N TRP A 183 40.83 -26.16 19.84
CA TRP A 183 40.67 -27.09 20.98
C TRP A 183 40.96 -28.56 20.58
N ALA A 184 40.86 -28.90 19.32
CA ALA A 184 41.16 -30.26 18.84
C ALA A 184 42.65 -30.55 18.80
N GLU A 185 43.49 -29.53 18.69
CA GLU A 185 44.97 -29.65 18.60
C GLU A 185 45.67 -29.75 19.97
N LYS A 186 44.96 -29.45 21.07
CA LYS A 186 45.52 -29.50 22.44
C LYS A 186 45.23 -30.81 23.19
N THR A 187 44.52 -31.75 22.59
CA THR A 187 44.14 -33.03 23.21
C THR A 187 44.69 -34.25 22.46
N GLY A 188 45.60 -34.08 21.49
CA GLY A 188 46.46 -35.10 20.89
C GLY A 188 47.89 -34.96 21.38
#